data_a6fefc1d64f7993feaf3e094d3e87b46
#
_entry.id   a6fefc1d64f7993feaf3e094d3e87b46
#
_cell.length_a   1.000
_cell.length_b   1.000
_cell.length_c   1.000
_cell.angle_alpha   90.00
_cell.angle_beta   90.00
_cell.angle_gamma   90.00
#
_symmetry.space_group_name_H-M   'P 1'
#
loop_
_entity.id
_entity.type
_entity.pdbx_description
1 polymer ?
#
loop_
_entity_poly.entity_id
_entity_poly.type
_entity_poly.pdbx_seq_one_letter_code
_entity_poly.pdbx_strand_id
1 'polypeptide(L)'
;MTASETTSAGRRYILNTAFGGMSWILPILISFVATPIILKKLGVVQYGLYATILGFISYSFVFGIGKVLVKYVAEYRASGETENISIVVSSTFWLSLCFAAAGAVIAAAFATPLVRDVLAVPETEQRIAIVGIYLACGSIVVSMLSQVFQFILQGLHRFGTLLLLANIAGLLLNVGNIALALNGFDMRFLLGWNLVSLAVMAIAYGIIARKHLPEFSLSLKNASKIPAQLLRYSSSVILYQAIGNVLFLFERGVVLREFGAEAATYYLVPMTLGIYLHGATASLLQATFPLINEMLDDKARLIRLYQKATKLTLTIVVFALLSVAILGRPFLSLWIDAAFADRSFIFLVIHAITFGLIALWINGWSLAEGLRQPRFAVFVTAIWSIVAIPLMFAAALGDSVAGVALSRLLGVAVTVPMIFYFEKRFLGCALWRFWILSLSKLILAGGAAAAVQYLVVHGAPFSDVVNFLLAAAASGIVFLAGLIAAGFVDAEERRAVFDLCRRG
;
A
#
# COMPACT_ATOMS: atom_id res chain seq x y z
N MET A 1 0.73 -24.24 -29.66
CA MET A 1 1.74 -23.29 -29.14
C MET A 1 3.11 -23.95 -29.23
N THR A 2 4.01 -23.36 -29.98
CA THR A 2 5.37 -23.87 -30.16
C THR A 2 6.23 -23.59 -28.90
N ALA A 3 7.25 -24.41 -28.63
CA ALA A 3 8.14 -24.26 -27.45
C ALA A 3 8.81 -22.87 -27.37
N SER A 4 8.92 -22.14 -28.48
CA SER A 4 9.42 -20.76 -28.55
C SER A 4 8.42 -19.72 -28.01
N GLU A 5 7.11 -19.94 -28.13
CA GLU A 5 6.08 -19.04 -27.61
C GLU A 5 5.92 -19.16 -26.09
N THR A 6 6.09 -20.36 -25.54
CA THR A 6 6.07 -20.58 -24.09
C THR A 6 7.29 -19.98 -23.39
N THR A 7 8.48 -19.99 -24.02
CA THR A 7 9.68 -19.33 -23.49
C THR A 7 9.60 -17.80 -23.56
N SER A 8 8.97 -17.23 -24.58
CA SER A 8 8.77 -15.78 -24.70
C SER A 8 7.72 -15.26 -23.70
N ALA A 9 6.66 -16.01 -23.45
CA ALA A 9 5.64 -15.70 -22.46
C ALA A 9 6.18 -15.76 -21.03
N GLY A 10 6.98 -16.80 -20.70
CA GLY A 10 7.64 -16.93 -19.40
C GLY A 10 8.63 -15.80 -19.12
N ARG A 11 9.42 -15.40 -20.11
CA ARG A 11 10.37 -14.27 -19.99
C ARG A 11 9.64 -12.93 -19.80
N ARG A 12 8.57 -12.67 -20.55
CA ARG A 12 7.72 -11.46 -20.36
C ARG A 12 7.10 -11.44 -18.99
N TYR A 13 6.66 -12.58 -18.48
CA TYR A 13 6.08 -12.70 -17.14
C TYR A 13 7.10 -12.35 -16.05
N ILE A 14 8.31 -12.92 -16.11
CA ILE A 14 9.39 -12.65 -15.16
C ILE A 14 9.79 -11.16 -15.20
N LEU A 15 9.94 -10.59 -16.39
CA LEU A 15 10.25 -9.17 -16.55
C LEU A 15 9.13 -8.29 -15.99
N ASN A 16 7.87 -8.59 -16.26
CA ASN A 16 6.74 -7.83 -15.73
C ASN A 16 6.63 -7.92 -14.20
N THR A 17 6.94 -9.08 -13.62
CA THR A 17 6.99 -9.27 -12.15
C THR A 17 8.16 -8.53 -11.53
N ALA A 18 9.34 -8.58 -12.14
CA ALA A 18 10.50 -7.81 -11.72
C ALA A 18 10.26 -6.29 -11.84
N PHE A 19 9.68 -5.84 -12.95
CA PHE A 19 9.28 -4.44 -13.12
C PHE A 19 8.18 -4.03 -12.14
N GLY A 20 7.22 -4.90 -11.85
CA GLY A 20 6.20 -4.67 -10.82
C GLY A 20 6.82 -4.47 -9.42
N GLY A 21 7.78 -5.33 -9.05
CA GLY A 21 8.54 -5.18 -7.80
C GLY A 21 9.34 -3.88 -7.75
N MET A 22 10.06 -3.53 -8.82
CA MET A 22 10.84 -2.29 -8.90
C MET A 22 9.98 -1.03 -8.80
N SER A 23 8.70 -1.09 -9.17
CA SER A 23 7.79 0.07 -9.07
C SER A 23 7.56 0.56 -7.64
N TRP A 24 7.69 -0.33 -6.67
CA TRP A 24 7.52 -0.02 -5.26
C TRP A 24 8.85 0.24 -4.54
N ILE A 25 9.92 -0.44 -4.96
CA ILE A 25 11.22 -0.34 -4.30
C ILE A 25 11.80 1.07 -4.41
N LEU A 26 11.81 1.67 -5.59
CA LEU A 26 12.42 2.99 -5.78
C LEU A 26 11.67 4.11 -5.03
N PRO A 27 10.34 4.26 -5.09
CA PRO A 27 9.60 5.21 -4.26
C PRO A 27 9.80 5.00 -2.76
N ILE A 28 9.86 3.74 -2.30
CA ILE A 28 10.13 3.42 -0.89
C ILE A 28 11.53 3.91 -0.49
N LEU A 29 12.56 3.59 -1.28
CA LEU A 29 13.93 4.04 -1.00
C LEU A 29 14.05 5.56 -0.94
N ILE A 30 13.39 6.26 -1.87
CA ILE A 30 13.42 7.73 -1.90
C ILE A 30 12.71 8.29 -0.67
N SER A 31 11.51 7.79 -0.34
CA SER A 31 10.77 8.22 0.85
C SER A 31 11.53 7.89 2.14
N PHE A 32 12.26 6.77 2.14
CA PHE A 32 13.11 6.35 3.23
C PHE A 32 14.24 7.38 3.51
N VAL A 33 14.85 7.93 2.47
CA VAL A 33 15.85 9.00 2.60
C VAL A 33 15.19 10.33 2.95
N ALA A 34 14.05 10.65 2.36
CA ALA A 34 13.35 11.91 2.54
C ALA A 34 12.79 12.09 3.96
N THR A 35 12.23 11.03 4.56
CA THR A 35 11.55 11.09 5.86
C THR A 35 12.41 11.68 6.97
N PRO A 36 13.63 11.19 7.29
CA PRO A 36 14.44 11.74 8.38
C PRO A 36 14.87 13.18 8.11
N ILE A 37 15.15 13.54 6.85
CA ILE A 37 15.54 14.90 6.46
C ILE A 37 14.39 15.87 6.72
N ILE A 38 13.20 15.53 6.20
CA ILE A 38 12.00 16.37 6.34
C ILE A 38 11.60 16.47 7.81
N LEU A 39 11.60 15.36 8.55
CA LEU A 39 11.26 15.32 9.98
C LEU A 39 12.20 16.20 10.81
N LYS A 40 13.51 16.09 10.61
CA LYS A 40 14.51 16.90 11.33
C LYS A 40 14.39 18.39 11.02
N LYS A 41 13.98 18.74 9.81
CA LYS A 41 13.87 20.14 9.37
C LYS A 41 12.54 20.79 9.75
N LEU A 42 11.41 20.08 9.62
CA LEU A 42 10.09 20.58 10.03
C LEU A 42 9.91 20.55 11.56
N GLY A 43 10.60 19.64 12.25
CA GLY A 43 10.31 19.29 13.64
C GLY A 43 9.10 18.37 13.77
N VAL A 44 8.98 17.73 14.95
CA VAL A 44 8.00 16.67 15.18
C VAL A 44 6.54 17.13 15.06
N VAL A 45 6.22 18.36 15.50
CA VAL A 45 4.84 18.89 15.46
C VAL A 45 4.37 19.13 14.03
N GLN A 46 5.14 19.89 13.24
CA GLN A 46 4.75 20.19 11.86
C GLN A 46 4.80 18.94 10.99
N TYR A 47 5.72 18.00 11.24
CA TYR A 47 5.75 16.73 10.52
C TYR A 47 4.51 15.88 10.81
N GLY A 48 4.01 15.85 12.04
CA GLY A 48 2.78 15.13 12.39
C GLY A 48 1.54 15.67 11.67
N LEU A 49 1.40 16.99 11.61
CA LEU A 49 0.36 17.66 10.83
C LEU A 49 0.50 17.34 9.33
N TYR A 50 1.71 17.48 8.79
CA TYR A 50 2.03 17.17 7.40
C TYR A 50 1.68 15.72 7.04
N ALA A 51 2.12 14.74 7.85
CA ALA A 51 1.85 13.33 7.61
C ALA A 51 0.36 12.98 7.71
N THR A 52 -0.37 13.63 8.62
CA THR A 52 -1.82 13.46 8.74
C THR A 52 -2.54 13.99 7.51
N ILE A 53 -2.21 15.20 7.06
CA ILE A 53 -2.81 15.83 5.87
C ILE A 53 -2.46 15.03 4.59
N LEU A 54 -1.22 14.56 4.45
CA LEU A 54 -0.85 13.65 3.36
C LEU A 54 -1.67 12.36 3.38
N GLY A 55 -1.98 11.85 4.57
CA GLY A 55 -2.89 10.72 4.73
C GLY A 55 -4.28 11.02 4.20
N PHE A 56 -4.82 12.21 4.48
CA PHE A 56 -6.10 12.63 3.93
C PHE A 56 -6.07 12.67 2.40
N ILE A 57 -5.01 13.19 1.79
CA ILE A 57 -4.84 13.18 0.33
C ILE A 57 -4.81 11.74 -0.20
N SER A 58 -4.05 10.86 0.44
CA SER A 58 -3.82 9.50 -0.05
C SER A 58 -5.04 8.58 0.07
N TYR A 59 -5.87 8.77 1.11
CA TYR A 59 -6.98 7.85 1.44
C TYR A 59 -8.36 8.41 1.18
N SER A 60 -8.51 9.72 0.89
CA SER A 60 -9.84 10.32 0.75
C SER A 60 -10.67 9.73 -0.38
N PHE A 61 -10.09 9.38 -1.53
CA PHE A 61 -10.88 8.96 -2.70
C PHE A 61 -10.14 8.01 -3.66
N VAL A 62 -9.85 6.79 -3.23
CA VAL A 62 -9.53 5.73 -4.18
C VAL A 62 -10.83 5.04 -4.55
N PHE A 63 -11.57 5.55 -5.54
CA PHE A 63 -12.75 4.86 -6.03
C PHE A 63 -12.37 3.70 -6.94
N GLY A 64 -12.98 2.53 -6.72
CA GLY A 64 -12.83 1.34 -7.54
C GLY A 64 -13.28 1.49 -9.01
N ILE A 65 -13.71 2.69 -9.41
CA ILE A 65 -14.07 3.05 -10.79
C ILE A 65 -12.90 2.77 -11.77
N GLY A 66 -11.66 2.88 -11.30
CA GLY A 66 -10.50 2.63 -12.13
C GLY A 66 -10.39 1.21 -12.68
N LYS A 67 -10.68 0.19 -11.88
CA LYS A 67 -10.66 -1.21 -12.36
C LYS A 67 -11.66 -1.43 -13.49
N VAL A 68 -12.77 -0.72 -13.45
CA VAL A 68 -13.81 -0.75 -14.46
C VAL A 68 -13.35 -0.07 -15.74
N LEU A 69 -12.73 1.10 -15.62
CA LEU A 69 -12.15 1.81 -16.76
C LEU A 69 -11.08 0.94 -17.46
N VAL A 70 -10.19 0.30 -16.70
CA VAL A 70 -9.18 -0.63 -17.24
C VAL A 70 -9.82 -1.73 -18.06
N LYS A 71 -10.88 -2.39 -17.54
CA LYS A 71 -11.59 -3.47 -18.22
C LYS A 71 -12.19 -2.99 -19.53
N TYR A 72 -12.99 -1.94 -19.49
CA TYR A 72 -13.73 -1.49 -20.68
C TYR A 72 -12.84 -0.84 -21.75
N VAL A 73 -11.78 -0.14 -21.37
CA VAL A 73 -10.78 0.35 -22.33
C VAL A 73 -10.11 -0.81 -23.07
N ALA A 74 -9.76 -1.89 -22.36
CA ALA A 74 -9.18 -3.08 -22.99
C ALA A 74 -10.18 -3.79 -23.91
N GLU A 75 -11.43 -3.96 -23.46
CA GLU A 75 -12.50 -4.65 -24.19
C GLU A 75 -12.90 -3.91 -25.48
N TYR A 76 -13.22 -2.60 -25.36
CA TYR A 76 -13.64 -1.79 -26.51
C TYR A 76 -12.51 -1.53 -27.51
N ARG A 77 -11.26 -1.51 -27.04
CA ARG A 77 -10.12 -1.46 -27.94
C ARG A 77 -9.98 -2.75 -28.77
N ALA A 78 -10.20 -3.91 -28.14
CA ALA A 78 -10.14 -5.19 -28.83
C ALA A 78 -11.26 -5.36 -29.85
N SER A 79 -12.46 -4.80 -29.59
CA SER A 79 -13.61 -4.81 -30.51
C SER A 79 -13.58 -3.68 -31.55
N GLY A 80 -12.67 -2.70 -31.44
CA GLY A 80 -12.60 -1.54 -32.34
C GLY A 80 -13.68 -0.47 -32.09
N GLU A 81 -14.34 -0.49 -30.91
CA GLU A 81 -15.46 0.40 -30.56
C GLU A 81 -14.94 1.71 -29.94
N THR A 82 -14.34 2.57 -30.76
CA THR A 82 -13.68 3.81 -30.30
C THR A 82 -14.64 4.82 -29.67
N GLU A 83 -15.89 4.89 -30.11
CA GLU A 83 -16.93 5.75 -29.53
C GLU A 83 -17.21 5.34 -28.07
N ASN A 84 -17.33 4.05 -27.80
CA ASN A 84 -17.58 3.52 -26.46
C ASN A 84 -16.39 3.80 -25.49
N ILE A 85 -15.17 3.78 -26.01
CA ILE A 85 -13.99 4.21 -25.24
C ILE A 85 -14.15 5.67 -24.78
N SER A 86 -14.50 6.57 -25.71
CA SER A 86 -14.70 7.99 -25.40
C SER A 86 -15.84 8.22 -24.39
N ILE A 87 -16.91 7.43 -24.47
CA ILE A 87 -18.03 7.49 -23.53
C ILE A 87 -17.55 7.09 -22.12
N VAL A 88 -16.87 5.94 -21.97
CA VAL A 88 -16.44 5.44 -20.67
C VAL A 88 -15.37 6.34 -20.05
N VAL A 89 -14.40 6.82 -20.84
CA VAL A 89 -13.35 7.74 -20.36
C VAL A 89 -13.97 9.07 -19.92
N SER A 90 -14.84 9.68 -20.76
CA SER A 90 -15.51 10.95 -20.40
C SER A 90 -16.37 10.80 -19.16
N SER A 91 -17.19 9.76 -19.08
CA SER A 91 -18.05 9.49 -17.93
C SER A 91 -17.24 9.34 -16.65
N THR A 92 -16.15 8.56 -16.69
CA THR A 92 -15.27 8.37 -15.53
C THR A 92 -14.59 9.67 -15.13
N PHE A 93 -14.10 10.45 -16.09
CA PHE A 93 -13.40 11.72 -15.83
C PHE A 93 -14.34 12.74 -15.16
N TRP A 94 -15.51 13.00 -15.76
CA TRP A 94 -16.44 13.99 -15.24
C TRP A 94 -17.06 13.57 -13.91
N LEU A 95 -17.36 12.28 -13.75
CA LEU A 95 -17.83 11.74 -12.47
C LEU A 95 -16.77 11.90 -11.38
N SER A 96 -15.51 11.58 -11.68
CA SER A 96 -14.39 11.77 -10.74
C SER A 96 -14.20 13.24 -10.39
N LEU A 97 -14.30 14.15 -11.38
CA LEU A 97 -14.22 15.58 -11.14
C LEU A 97 -15.36 16.08 -10.25
N CYS A 98 -16.61 15.66 -10.52
CA CYS A 98 -17.74 16.08 -9.70
C CYS A 98 -17.60 15.61 -8.23
N PHE A 99 -17.26 14.35 -8.02
CA PHE A 99 -17.06 13.82 -6.66
C PHE A 99 -15.88 14.50 -5.93
N ALA A 100 -14.73 14.65 -6.65
CA ALA A 100 -13.57 15.30 -6.07
C ALA A 100 -13.83 16.76 -5.75
N ALA A 101 -14.46 17.51 -6.66
CA ALA A 101 -14.79 18.93 -6.46
C ALA A 101 -15.80 19.09 -5.33
N ALA A 102 -16.87 18.29 -5.30
CA ALA A 102 -17.85 18.32 -4.21
C ALA A 102 -17.20 18.03 -2.85
N GLY A 103 -16.39 16.97 -2.75
CA GLY A 103 -15.65 16.65 -1.52
C GLY A 103 -14.66 17.74 -1.12
N ALA A 104 -13.94 18.31 -2.08
CA ALA A 104 -12.99 19.40 -1.85
C ALA A 104 -13.69 20.69 -1.38
N VAL A 105 -14.83 21.05 -1.98
CA VAL A 105 -15.64 22.22 -1.57
C VAL A 105 -16.17 22.03 -0.16
N ILE A 106 -16.71 20.86 0.16
CA ILE A 106 -17.18 20.54 1.51
C ILE A 106 -16.02 20.62 2.51
N ALA A 107 -14.90 19.96 2.24
CA ALA A 107 -13.74 19.97 3.12
C ALA A 107 -13.15 21.37 3.29
N ALA A 108 -13.10 22.17 2.23
CA ALA A 108 -12.65 23.57 2.28
C ALA A 108 -13.60 24.47 3.07
N ALA A 109 -14.92 24.31 2.91
CA ALA A 109 -15.92 25.07 3.65
C ALA A 109 -15.86 24.76 5.16
N PHE A 110 -15.54 23.52 5.51
CA PHE A 110 -15.39 23.08 6.90
C PHE A 110 -13.92 23.04 7.38
N ALA A 111 -12.97 23.61 6.65
CA ALA A 111 -11.54 23.54 7.00
C ALA A 111 -11.25 24.12 8.40
N THR A 112 -11.86 25.26 8.74
CA THR A 112 -11.67 25.89 10.06
C THR A 112 -12.24 25.05 11.20
N PRO A 113 -13.52 24.64 11.20
CA PRO A 113 -14.05 23.77 12.25
C PRO A 113 -13.37 22.39 12.24
N LEU A 114 -12.97 21.87 11.09
CA LEU A 114 -12.22 20.63 11.01
C LEU A 114 -10.88 20.71 11.77
N VAL A 115 -10.11 21.77 11.56
CA VAL A 115 -8.81 21.96 12.21
C VAL A 115 -8.98 22.30 13.70
N ARG A 116 -9.90 23.17 14.03
CA ARG A 116 -10.08 23.68 15.39
C ARG A 116 -10.83 22.70 16.29
N ASP A 117 -11.99 22.21 15.84
CA ASP A 117 -12.94 21.50 16.69
C ASP A 117 -12.84 19.98 16.52
N VAL A 118 -12.56 19.50 15.29
CA VAL A 118 -12.46 18.06 15.01
C VAL A 118 -11.05 17.54 15.26
N LEU A 119 -10.02 18.22 14.76
CA LEU A 119 -8.60 17.78 14.91
C LEU A 119 -7.93 18.40 16.14
N ALA A 120 -8.56 19.37 16.79
CA ALA A 120 -8.10 20.06 18.00
C ALA A 120 -6.64 20.57 17.89
N VAL A 121 -6.26 21.10 16.70
CA VAL A 121 -4.91 21.61 16.46
C VAL A 121 -4.65 22.85 17.33
N PRO A 122 -3.45 22.96 17.99
CA PRO A 122 -3.09 24.11 18.79
C PRO A 122 -3.19 25.43 18.02
N GLU A 123 -3.60 26.51 18.67
CA GLU A 123 -3.84 27.81 18.03
C GLU A 123 -2.66 28.33 17.20
N THR A 124 -1.44 28.08 17.68
CA THR A 124 -0.19 28.43 16.98
C THR A 124 -0.04 27.80 15.60
N GLU A 125 -0.58 26.62 15.41
CA GLU A 125 -0.45 25.83 14.18
C GLU A 125 -1.74 25.83 13.32
N GLN A 126 -2.87 26.35 13.85
CA GLN A 126 -4.17 26.31 13.15
C GLN A 126 -4.13 26.94 11.77
N ARG A 127 -3.52 28.14 11.66
CA ARG A 127 -3.42 28.85 10.38
C ARG A 127 -2.65 28.04 9.33
N ILE A 128 -1.56 27.41 9.75
CA ILE A 128 -0.74 26.55 8.89
C ILE A 128 -1.51 25.31 8.47
N ALA A 129 -2.22 24.67 9.41
CA ALA A 129 -3.02 23.49 9.15
C ALA A 129 -4.22 23.79 8.22
N ILE A 130 -4.93 24.92 8.38
CA ILE A 130 -6.04 25.32 7.50
C ILE A 130 -5.55 25.50 6.05
N VAL A 131 -4.43 26.21 5.85
CA VAL A 131 -3.82 26.32 4.52
C VAL A 131 -3.45 24.94 3.98
N GLY A 132 -2.92 24.05 4.83
CA GLY A 132 -2.64 22.66 4.49
C GLY A 132 -3.88 21.90 4.00
N ILE A 133 -5.04 22.07 4.63
CA ILE A 133 -6.30 21.47 4.19
C ILE A 133 -6.71 22.01 2.81
N TYR A 134 -6.61 23.32 2.54
CA TYR A 134 -6.92 23.85 1.21
C TYR A 134 -6.00 23.27 0.13
N LEU A 135 -4.71 23.14 0.39
CA LEU A 135 -3.76 22.52 -0.52
C LEU A 135 -4.06 21.01 -0.71
N ALA A 136 -4.50 20.34 0.36
CA ALA A 136 -4.95 18.95 0.29
C ALA A 136 -6.20 18.80 -0.59
N CYS A 137 -7.18 19.70 -0.46
CA CYS A 137 -8.37 19.72 -1.32
C CYS A 137 -7.99 19.80 -2.81
N GLY A 138 -7.10 20.72 -3.16
CA GLY A 138 -6.57 20.83 -4.54
C GLY A 138 -5.85 19.55 -4.97
N SER A 139 -5.01 18.99 -4.10
CA SER A 139 -4.26 17.76 -4.36
C SER A 139 -5.17 16.55 -4.60
N ILE A 140 -6.27 16.42 -3.86
CA ILE A 140 -7.27 15.36 -4.02
C ILE A 140 -7.92 15.46 -5.41
N VAL A 141 -8.35 16.65 -5.82
CA VAL A 141 -8.97 16.86 -7.14
C VAL A 141 -8.00 16.46 -8.26
N VAL A 142 -6.78 16.97 -8.22
CA VAL A 142 -5.76 16.68 -9.22
C VAL A 142 -5.41 15.18 -9.23
N SER A 143 -5.26 14.56 -8.06
CA SER A 143 -4.96 13.13 -7.94
C SER A 143 -6.04 12.26 -8.56
N MET A 144 -7.33 12.55 -8.31
CA MET A 144 -8.44 11.79 -8.89
C MET A 144 -8.48 11.89 -10.41
N LEU A 145 -8.22 13.07 -10.96
CA LEU A 145 -8.15 13.25 -12.42
C LEU A 145 -6.94 12.53 -13.02
N SER A 146 -5.79 12.60 -12.36
CA SER A 146 -4.58 11.88 -12.76
C SER A 146 -4.78 10.37 -12.83
N GLN A 147 -5.52 9.81 -11.86
CA GLN A 147 -5.84 8.38 -11.83
C GLN A 147 -6.62 7.91 -13.06
N VAL A 148 -7.52 8.72 -13.63
CA VAL A 148 -8.25 8.36 -14.85
C VAL A 148 -7.28 8.08 -16.01
N PHE A 149 -6.28 8.94 -16.19
CA PHE A 149 -5.27 8.75 -17.24
C PHE A 149 -4.36 7.54 -16.97
N GLN A 150 -4.03 7.28 -15.70
CA GLN A 150 -3.28 6.10 -15.30
C GLN A 150 -4.05 4.81 -15.64
N PHE A 151 -5.36 4.78 -15.38
CA PHE A 151 -6.21 3.63 -15.71
C PHE A 151 -6.38 3.40 -17.21
N ILE A 152 -6.38 4.47 -18.03
CA ILE A 152 -6.31 4.34 -19.48
C ILE A 152 -5.03 3.60 -19.88
N LEU A 153 -3.88 4.02 -19.36
CA LEU A 153 -2.59 3.37 -19.66
C LEU A 153 -2.54 1.91 -19.19
N GLN A 154 -3.18 1.60 -18.05
CA GLN A 154 -3.34 0.22 -17.59
C GLN A 154 -4.21 -0.61 -18.55
N GLY A 155 -5.35 -0.08 -18.99
CA GLY A 155 -6.23 -0.74 -19.96
C GLY A 155 -5.55 -0.97 -21.32
N LEU A 156 -4.56 -0.14 -21.65
CA LEU A 156 -3.71 -0.29 -22.82
C LEU A 156 -2.50 -1.21 -22.60
N HIS A 157 -2.39 -1.85 -21.43
CA HIS A 157 -1.25 -2.68 -21.00
C HIS A 157 0.11 -1.97 -21.05
N ARG A 158 0.15 -0.64 -20.88
CA ARG A 158 1.37 0.17 -20.89
C ARG A 158 2.03 0.25 -19.51
N PHE A 159 2.24 -0.91 -18.86
CA PHE A 159 2.76 -0.99 -17.49
C PHE A 159 4.16 -0.39 -17.35
N GLY A 160 5.07 -0.57 -18.33
CA GLY A 160 6.39 0.03 -18.29
C GLY A 160 6.36 1.57 -18.27
N THR A 161 5.44 2.18 -19.03
CA THR A 161 5.24 3.64 -19.04
C THR A 161 4.67 4.12 -17.71
N LEU A 162 3.69 3.40 -17.15
CA LEU A 162 3.13 3.70 -15.83
C LEU A 162 4.19 3.67 -14.75
N LEU A 163 5.03 2.64 -14.76
CA LEU A 163 6.13 2.47 -13.82
C LEU A 163 7.14 3.62 -13.90
N LEU A 164 7.55 3.97 -15.12
CA LEU A 164 8.47 5.09 -15.35
C LEU A 164 7.90 6.39 -14.79
N LEU A 165 6.65 6.71 -15.13
CA LEU A 165 5.98 7.93 -14.66
C LEU A 165 5.77 7.93 -13.14
N ALA A 166 5.42 6.78 -12.53
CA ALA A 166 5.28 6.67 -11.09
C ALA A 166 6.61 6.92 -10.36
N ASN A 167 7.71 6.40 -10.91
CA ASN A 167 9.05 6.65 -10.36
C ASN A 167 9.47 8.12 -10.50
N ILE A 168 9.19 8.74 -11.66
CA ILE A 168 9.44 10.18 -11.88
C ILE A 168 8.60 11.01 -10.90
N ALA A 169 7.33 10.64 -10.68
CA ALA A 169 6.46 11.31 -9.70
C ALA A 169 7.02 11.23 -8.28
N GLY A 170 7.46 10.04 -7.87
CA GLY A 170 8.08 9.83 -6.56
C GLY A 170 9.38 10.63 -6.37
N LEU A 171 10.25 10.66 -7.40
CA LEU A 171 11.47 11.48 -7.42
C LEU A 171 11.14 12.97 -7.33
N LEU A 172 10.26 13.47 -8.20
CA LEU A 172 9.87 14.88 -8.27
C LEU A 172 9.33 15.36 -6.91
N LEU A 173 8.41 14.58 -6.32
CA LEU A 173 7.81 14.91 -5.03
C LEU A 173 8.86 14.94 -3.91
N ASN A 174 9.64 13.87 -3.75
CA ASN A 174 10.53 13.75 -2.61
C ASN A 174 11.77 14.66 -2.74
N VAL A 175 12.37 14.79 -3.91
CA VAL A 175 13.51 15.69 -4.13
C VAL A 175 13.11 17.15 -3.86
N GLY A 176 11.94 17.57 -4.37
CA GLY A 176 11.44 18.92 -4.08
C GLY A 176 11.11 19.13 -2.60
N ASN A 177 10.50 18.16 -1.93
CA ASN A 177 10.25 18.25 -0.49
C ASN A 177 11.54 18.33 0.33
N ILE A 178 12.57 17.53 -0.02
CA ILE A 178 13.90 17.62 0.61
C ILE A 178 14.51 19.02 0.38
N ALA A 179 14.49 19.52 -0.85
CA ALA A 179 15.03 20.81 -1.18
C ALA A 179 14.34 21.95 -0.40
N LEU A 180 13.00 21.94 -0.34
CA LEU A 180 12.23 22.91 0.43
C LEU A 180 12.53 22.83 1.93
N ALA A 181 12.54 21.62 2.50
CA ALA A 181 12.84 21.41 3.92
C ALA A 181 14.25 21.87 4.29
N LEU A 182 15.25 21.58 3.44
CA LEU A 182 16.64 22.03 3.65
C LEU A 182 16.78 23.54 3.62
N ASN A 183 15.94 24.24 2.84
CA ASN A 183 15.91 25.70 2.78
C ASN A 183 15.01 26.35 3.86
N GLY A 184 14.52 25.58 4.82
CA GLY A 184 13.76 26.10 5.97
C GLY A 184 12.30 26.45 5.68
N PHE A 185 11.75 25.95 4.58
CA PHE A 185 10.33 26.10 4.29
C PHE A 185 9.47 25.19 5.18
N ASP A 186 8.31 25.68 5.62
CA ASP A 186 7.38 24.95 6.45
C ASP A 186 6.50 23.95 5.66
N MET A 187 5.64 23.20 6.36
CA MET A 187 4.79 22.19 5.74
C MET A 187 3.84 22.72 4.66
N ARG A 188 3.48 24.01 4.65
CA ARG A 188 2.62 24.59 3.61
C ARG A 188 3.28 24.54 2.24
N PHE A 189 4.57 24.86 2.19
CA PHE A 189 5.33 24.80 0.95
C PHE A 189 5.53 23.36 0.47
N LEU A 190 5.72 22.41 1.39
CA LEU A 190 5.81 20.97 1.03
C LEU A 190 4.49 20.45 0.47
N LEU A 191 3.35 20.81 1.10
CA LEU A 191 2.01 20.46 0.58
C LEU A 191 1.70 21.19 -0.74
N GLY A 192 2.15 22.45 -0.89
CA GLY A 192 2.08 23.18 -2.15
C GLY A 192 2.88 22.50 -3.26
N TRP A 193 4.09 22.03 -2.95
CA TRP A 193 4.91 21.25 -3.88
C TRP A 193 4.28 19.90 -4.24
N ASN A 194 3.61 19.26 -3.27
CA ASN A 194 2.84 18.06 -3.54
C ASN A 194 1.75 18.34 -4.58
N LEU A 195 0.98 19.40 -4.42
CA LEU A 195 -0.05 19.82 -5.39
C LEU A 195 0.55 20.08 -6.77
N VAL A 196 1.66 20.85 -6.85
CA VAL A 196 2.36 21.15 -8.10
C VAL A 196 2.87 19.87 -8.76
N SER A 197 3.52 18.99 -8.00
CA SER A 197 4.04 17.70 -8.49
C SER A 197 2.92 16.81 -9.04
N LEU A 198 1.79 16.74 -8.33
CA LEU A 198 0.61 16.00 -8.79
C LEU A 198 0.04 16.61 -10.09
N ALA A 199 -0.02 17.94 -10.20
CA ALA A 199 -0.51 18.62 -11.40
C ALA A 199 0.39 18.37 -12.61
N VAL A 200 1.71 18.50 -12.45
CA VAL A 200 2.70 18.20 -13.50
C VAL A 200 2.55 16.75 -13.97
N MET A 201 2.44 15.81 -13.03
CA MET A 201 2.30 14.41 -13.36
C MET A 201 0.92 14.07 -13.96
N ALA A 202 -0.16 14.73 -13.54
CA ALA A 202 -1.47 14.58 -14.16
C ALA A 202 -1.45 15.01 -15.64
N ILE A 203 -0.79 16.11 -15.94
CA ILE A 203 -0.59 16.59 -17.32
C ILE A 203 0.24 15.58 -18.12
N ALA A 204 1.35 15.07 -17.55
CA ALA A 204 2.20 14.07 -18.20
C ALA A 204 1.43 12.78 -18.51
N TYR A 205 0.67 12.25 -17.53
CA TYR A 205 -0.20 11.09 -17.75
C TYR A 205 -1.25 11.36 -18.83
N GLY A 206 -1.88 12.54 -18.82
CA GLY A 206 -2.87 12.94 -19.83
C GLY A 206 -2.29 12.99 -21.24
N ILE A 207 -1.13 13.64 -21.42
CA ILE A 207 -0.44 13.72 -22.72
C ILE A 207 -0.08 12.32 -23.24
N ILE A 208 0.47 11.48 -22.37
CA ILE A 208 0.91 10.14 -22.75
C ILE A 208 -0.31 9.23 -23.02
N ALA A 209 -1.38 9.32 -22.22
CA ALA A 209 -2.61 8.62 -22.47
C ALA A 209 -3.20 9.00 -23.85
N ARG A 210 -3.23 10.29 -24.18
CA ARG A 210 -3.70 10.78 -25.49
C ARG A 210 -2.82 10.32 -26.65
N LYS A 211 -1.49 10.25 -26.45
CA LYS A 211 -0.57 9.70 -27.45
C LYS A 211 -0.84 8.25 -27.80
N HIS A 212 -1.23 7.44 -26.80
CA HIS A 212 -1.49 6.02 -26.98
C HIS A 212 -2.95 5.69 -27.33
N LEU A 213 -3.86 6.62 -27.09
CA LEU A 213 -5.30 6.52 -27.39
C LEU A 213 -5.78 7.86 -27.95
N PRO A 214 -5.46 8.17 -29.22
CA PRO A 214 -5.80 9.48 -29.82
C PRO A 214 -7.32 9.70 -29.94
N GLU A 215 -8.07 8.59 -30.01
CA GLU A 215 -9.51 8.62 -30.28
C GLU A 215 -10.34 9.06 -29.07
N PHE A 216 -9.80 9.03 -27.84
CA PHE A 216 -10.59 9.44 -26.69
C PHE A 216 -10.79 10.96 -26.64
N SER A 217 -12.02 11.35 -26.36
CA SER A 217 -12.40 12.75 -26.12
C SER A 217 -13.01 12.93 -24.72
N LEU A 218 -12.78 14.08 -24.10
CA LEU A 218 -13.40 14.44 -22.82
C LEU A 218 -14.62 15.32 -23.08
N SER A 219 -15.74 14.70 -23.51
CA SER A 219 -16.98 15.39 -23.82
C SER A 219 -18.00 15.25 -22.69
N LEU A 220 -18.59 16.38 -22.25
CA LEU A 220 -19.74 16.38 -21.31
C LEU A 220 -20.96 15.62 -21.87
N LYS A 221 -21.16 15.67 -23.19
CA LYS A 221 -22.26 14.95 -23.85
C LYS A 221 -22.13 13.43 -23.70
N ASN A 222 -20.90 12.91 -23.71
CA ASN A 222 -20.61 11.51 -23.49
C ASN A 222 -20.73 11.12 -22.01
N ALA A 223 -20.48 12.04 -21.08
CA ALA A 223 -20.59 11.80 -19.65
C ALA A 223 -21.99 11.40 -19.19
N SER A 224 -23.05 11.86 -19.88
CA SER A 224 -24.45 11.51 -19.55
C SER A 224 -24.85 10.08 -19.93
N LYS A 225 -24.04 9.39 -20.74
CA LYS A 225 -24.33 8.03 -21.26
C LYS A 225 -23.71 6.92 -20.38
N ILE A 226 -23.58 7.12 -19.07
CA ILE A 226 -22.93 6.16 -18.17
C ILE A 226 -23.65 4.80 -18.21
N PRO A 227 -23.00 3.69 -18.58
CA PRO A 227 -23.64 2.39 -18.55
C PRO A 227 -23.92 1.97 -17.10
N ALA A 228 -25.17 1.63 -16.78
CA ALA A 228 -25.57 1.20 -15.42
C ALA A 228 -24.76 -0.02 -14.91
N GLN A 229 -24.26 -0.85 -15.82
CA GLN A 229 -23.39 -1.98 -15.53
C GLN A 229 -22.06 -1.55 -14.90
N LEU A 230 -21.52 -0.37 -15.27
CA LEU A 230 -20.33 0.24 -14.68
C LEU A 230 -20.49 0.47 -13.19
N LEU A 231 -21.60 1.05 -12.77
CA LEU A 231 -21.87 1.35 -11.37
C LEU A 231 -22.08 0.08 -10.53
N ARG A 232 -22.75 -0.92 -11.08
CA ARG A 232 -23.07 -2.16 -10.38
C ARG A 232 -21.83 -3.03 -10.09
N TYR A 233 -20.89 -3.13 -11.03
CA TYR A 233 -19.65 -3.89 -10.82
C TYR A 233 -18.71 -3.18 -9.82
N SER A 234 -18.65 -1.85 -9.93
CA SER A 234 -17.77 -1.04 -9.09
C SER A 234 -18.21 -0.95 -7.62
N SER A 235 -19.52 -1.11 -7.36
CA SER A 235 -20.09 -0.80 -6.03
C SER A 235 -19.43 -1.56 -4.87
N SER A 236 -19.18 -2.86 -5.04
CA SER A 236 -18.54 -3.66 -3.99
C SER A 236 -17.06 -3.31 -3.79
N VAL A 237 -16.34 -3.01 -4.88
CA VAL A 237 -14.93 -2.59 -4.83
C VAL A 237 -14.80 -1.23 -4.19
N ILE A 238 -15.68 -0.28 -4.59
CA ILE A 238 -15.76 1.06 -3.99
C ILE A 238 -16.04 0.95 -2.49
N LEU A 239 -17.00 0.10 -2.12
CA LEU A 239 -17.46 0.00 -0.73
C LEU A 239 -16.35 -0.52 0.20
N TYR A 240 -15.65 -1.61 -0.13
CA TYR A 240 -14.59 -2.09 0.77
C TYR A 240 -13.41 -1.13 0.85
N GLN A 241 -13.07 -0.45 -0.25
CA GLN A 241 -12.03 0.59 -0.24
C GLN A 241 -12.46 1.79 0.59
N ALA A 242 -13.70 2.24 0.45
CA ALA A 242 -14.23 3.35 1.24
C ALA A 242 -14.20 3.02 2.74
N ILE A 243 -14.64 1.83 3.14
CA ILE A 243 -14.61 1.38 4.53
C ILE A 243 -13.16 1.36 5.06
N GLY A 244 -12.22 0.80 4.29
CA GLY A 244 -10.81 0.76 4.66
C GLY A 244 -10.20 2.15 4.77
N ASN A 245 -10.50 3.05 3.82
CA ASN A 245 -10.00 4.42 3.85
C ASN A 245 -10.57 5.23 5.03
N VAL A 246 -11.87 5.07 5.33
CA VAL A 246 -12.49 5.70 6.52
C VAL A 246 -11.78 5.26 7.80
N LEU A 247 -11.45 3.97 7.93
CA LEU A 247 -10.69 3.48 9.09
C LEU A 247 -9.31 4.14 9.19
N PHE A 248 -8.58 4.28 8.06
CA PHE A 248 -7.28 4.96 8.03
C PHE A 248 -7.38 6.45 8.40
N LEU A 249 -8.42 7.15 7.90
CA LEU A 249 -8.63 8.56 8.17
C LEU A 249 -9.04 8.78 9.64
N PHE A 250 -9.93 7.93 10.13
CA PHE A 250 -10.40 7.95 11.50
C PHE A 250 -9.26 7.76 12.50
N GLU A 251 -8.42 6.72 12.30
CA GLU A 251 -7.25 6.43 13.14
C GLU A 251 -6.31 7.63 13.23
N ARG A 252 -5.96 8.24 12.09
CA ARG A 252 -5.11 9.44 12.04
C ARG A 252 -5.75 10.64 12.74
N GLY A 253 -7.05 10.82 12.52
CA GLY A 253 -7.82 11.89 13.16
C GLY A 253 -7.87 11.75 14.67
N VAL A 254 -8.12 10.54 15.18
CA VAL A 254 -8.14 10.25 16.63
C VAL A 254 -6.76 10.50 17.25
N VAL A 255 -5.68 9.99 16.63
CA VAL A 255 -4.31 10.19 17.17
C VAL A 255 -3.95 11.67 17.20
N LEU A 256 -4.24 12.41 16.13
CA LEU A 256 -3.96 13.85 16.10
C LEU A 256 -4.79 14.63 17.11
N ARG A 257 -6.08 14.33 17.22
CA ARG A 257 -7.04 15.04 18.08
C ARG A 257 -6.73 14.84 19.55
N GLU A 258 -6.64 13.58 19.97
CA GLU A 258 -6.59 13.23 21.40
C GLU A 258 -5.16 13.30 21.98
N PHE A 259 -4.13 13.08 21.15
CA PHE A 259 -2.75 13.01 21.63
C PHE A 259 -1.83 14.08 21.00
N GLY A 260 -2.34 14.86 20.06
CA GLY A 260 -1.61 15.96 19.44
C GLY A 260 -0.68 15.58 18.31
N ALA A 261 -0.13 16.61 17.66
CA ALA A 261 0.68 16.44 16.43
C ALA A 261 2.04 15.78 16.69
N GLU A 262 2.63 15.97 17.86
CA GLU A 262 3.86 15.31 18.24
C GLU A 262 3.67 13.79 18.34
N ALA A 263 2.65 13.33 19.05
CA ALA A 263 2.29 11.91 19.15
C ALA A 263 1.95 11.33 17.77
N ALA A 264 1.26 12.09 16.92
CA ALA A 264 0.96 11.68 15.56
C ALA A 264 2.23 11.38 14.76
N THR A 265 3.32 12.13 14.95
CA THR A 265 4.59 11.86 14.28
C THR A 265 5.18 10.50 14.71
N TYR A 266 5.28 10.26 16.02
CA TYR A 266 5.82 8.99 16.55
C TYR A 266 4.95 7.78 16.17
N TYR A 267 3.69 8.00 15.90
CA TYR A 267 2.74 6.99 15.47
C TYR A 267 2.76 6.73 13.95
N LEU A 268 2.67 7.80 13.15
CA LEU A 268 2.47 7.71 11.69
C LEU A 268 3.72 7.32 10.91
N VAL A 269 4.92 7.68 11.39
CA VAL A 269 6.17 7.27 10.73
C VAL A 269 6.34 5.76 10.76
N PRO A 270 6.24 5.07 11.93
CA PRO A 270 6.24 3.61 11.99
C PRO A 270 5.08 2.97 11.22
N MET A 271 3.90 3.57 11.25
CA MET A 271 2.75 3.10 10.46
C MET A 271 3.06 3.07 8.97
N THR A 272 3.75 4.08 8.47
CA THR A 272 4.16 4.14 7.06
C THR A 272 5.10 3.00 6.68
N LEU A 273 6.02 2.60 7.58
CA LEU A 273 6.88 1.43 7.37
C LEU A 273 6.07 0.12 7.30
N GLY A 274 5.05 -0.02 8.15
CA GLY A 274 4.10 -1.14 8.06
C GLY A 274 3.34 -1.17 6.72
N ILE A 275 2.89 0.00 6.25
CA ILE A 275 2.24 0.14 4.94
C ILE A 275 3.20 -0.26 3.82
N TYR A 276 4.49 0.08 3.91
CA TYR A 276 5.49 -0.32 2.93
C TYR A 276 5.72 -1.83 2.92
N LEU A 277 5.74 -2.49 4.08
CA LEU A 277 5.81 -3.96 4.16
C LEU A 277 4.63 -4.62 3.42
N HIS A 278 3.40 -4.15 3.68
CA HIS A 278 2.21 -4.63 2.99
C HIS A 278 2.28 -4.35 1.47
N GLY A 279 2.62 -3.13 1.07
CA GLY A 279 2.72 -2.72 -0.33
C GLY A 279 3.77 -3.50 -1.12
N ALA A 280 4.95 -3.72 -0.54
CA ALA A 280 6.00 -4.54 -1.13
C ALA A 280 5.53 -5.99 -1.32
N THR A 281 4.87 -6.58 -0.31
CA THR A 281 4.29 -7.92 -0.41
C THR A 281 3.23 -7.98 -1.51
N ALA A 282 2.33 -7.00 -1.57
CA ALA A 282 1.27 -6.92 -2.59
C ALA A 282 1.84 -6.80 -4.01
N SER A 283 2.93 -6.04 -4.20
CA SER A 283 3.56 -5.88 -5.52
C SER A 283 4.13 -7.18 -6.07
N LEU A 284 4.73 -8.00 -5.21
CA LEU A 284 5.26 -9.32 -5.59
C LEU A 284 4.14 -10.31 -5.95
N LEU A 285 2.93 -10.10 -5.42
CA LEU A 285 1.78 -10.97 -5.64
C LEU A 285 0.85 -10.48 -6.77
N GLN A 286 1.13 -9.34 -7.41
CA GLN A 286 0.27 -8.80 -8.49
C GLN A 286 0.01 -9.78 -9.64
N ALA A 287 0.99 -10.64 -9.93
CA ALA A 287 0.87 -11.66 -10.96
C ALA A 287 -0.09 -12.81 -10.59
N THR A 288 -0.46 -12.95 -9.32
CA THR A 288 -1.34 -14.04 -8.86
C THR A 288 -2.76 -13.90 -9.40
N PHE A 289 -3.28 -12.67 -9.50
CA PHE A 289 -4.65 -12.42 -9.97
C PHE A 289 -4.91 -12.90 -11.42
N PRO A 290 -4.09 -12.56 -12.44
CA PRO A 290 -4.27 -13.11 -13.78
C PRO A 290 -4.19 -14.63 -13.82
N LEU A 291 -3.25 -15.23 -13.09
CA LEU A 291 -3.07 -16.69 -13.02
C LEU A 291 -4.28 -17.40 -12.40
N ILE A 292 -4.92 -16.79 -11.39
CA ILE A 292 -6.16 -17.32 -10.82
C ILE A 292 -7.25 -17.41 -11.90
N ASN A 293 -7.42 -16.35 -12.71
CA ASN A 293 -8.44 -16.32 -13.76
C ASN A 293 -8.21 -17.39 -14.84
N GLU A 294 -6.95 -17.77 -15.12
CA GLU A 294 -6.61 -18.83 -16.07
C GLU A 294 -6.82 -20.25 -15.52
N MET A 295 -6.95 -20.39 -14.18
CA MET A 295 -7.00 -21.68 -13.49
C MET A 295 -8.34 -21.96 -12.79
N LEU A 296 -9.39 -21.18 -13.08
CA LEU A 296 -10.69 -21.32 -12.41
C LEU A 296 -11.32 -22.70 -12.56
N ASP A 297 -11.05 -23.39 -13.66
CA ASP A 297 -11.60 -24.71 -13.97
C ASP A 297 -10.75 -25.88 -13.39
N ASP A 298 -9.51 -25.61 -12.95
CA ASP A 298 -8.62 -26.60 -12.33
C ASP A 298 -8.38 -26.30 -10.84
N LYS A 299 -9.26 -26.80 -10.02
CA LYS A 299 -9.24 -26.59 -8.57
C LYS A 299 -7.94 -27.02 -7.89
N ALA A 300 -7.34 -28.12 -8.35
CA ALA A 300 -6.08 -28.63 -7.76
C ALA A 300 -4.92 -27.67 -8.07
N ARG A 301 -4.89 -27.12 -9.28
CA ARG A 301 -3.89 -26.14 -9.70
C ARG A 301 -4.10 -24.80 -9.00
N LEU A 302 -5.35 -24.41 -8.80
CA LEU A 302 -5.71 -23.21 -8.05
C LEU A 302 -5.26 -23.28 -6.58
N ILE A 303 -5.47 -24.42 -5.91
CA ILE A 303 -5.01 -24.66 -4.53
C ILE A 303 -3.48 -24.56 -4.46
N ARG A 304 -2.74 -25.18 -5.38
CA ARG A 304 -1.27 -25.10 -5.44
C ARG A 304 -0.77 -23.67 -5.63
N LEU A 305 -1.42 -22.90 -6.51
CA LEU A 305 -1.09 -21.48 -6.71
C LEU A 305 -1.31 -20.68 -5.43
N TYR A 306 -2.47 -20.86 -4.78
CA TYR A 306 -2.80 -20.20 -3.51
C TYR A 306 -1.77 -20.52 -2.42
N GLN A 307 -1.39 -21.81 -2.28
CA GLN A 307 -0.37 -22.23 -1.31
C GLN A 307 1.00 -21.62 -1.60
N LYS A 308 1.46 -21.59 -2.88
CA LYS A 308 2.74 -20.98 -3.26
C LYS A 308 2.75 -19.47 -2.97
N ALA A 309 1.68 -18.77 -3.33
CA ALA A 309 1.54 -17.35 -3.04
C ALA A 309 1.48 -17.07 -1.52
N THR A 310 0.78 -17.89 -0.75
CA THR A 310 0.71 -17.77 0.71
C THR A 310 2.04 -18.11 1.39
N LYS A 311 2.80 -19.11 0.89
CA LYS A 311 4.18 -19.38 1.36
C LYS A 311 5.07 -18.14 1.19
N LEU A 312 5.02 -17.48 0.03
CA LEU A 312 5.80 -16.27 -0.23
C LEU A 312 5.41 -15.15 0.74
N THR A 313 4.12 -14.90 0.91
CA THR A 313 3.61 -13.91 1.86
C THR A 313 4.10 -14.19 3.28
N LEU A 314 3.93 -15.41 3.76
CA LEU A 314 4.36 -15.83 5.10
C LEU A 314 5.87 -15.67 5.28
N THR A 315 6.68 -16.01 4.28
CA THR A 315 8.12 -15.86 4.31
C THR A 315 8.53 -14.41 4.54
N ILE A 316 7.96 -13.49 3.76
CA ILE A 316 8.25 -12.05 3.88
C ILE A 316 7.78 -11.52 5.24
N VAL A 317 6.54 -11.82 5.61
CA VAL A 317 5.92 -11.29 6.84
C VAL A 317 6.66 -11.81 8.08
N VAL A 318 6.90 -13.12 8.20
CA VAL A 318 7.55 -13.70 9.39
C VAL A 318 8.98 -13.18 9.53
N PHE A 319 9.76 -13.13 8.43
CA PHE A 319 11.11 -12.58 8.48
C PHE A 319 11.12 -11.10 8.88
N ALA A 320 10.22 -10.30 8.30
CA ALA A 320 10.11 -8.88 8.62
C ALA A 320 9.71 -8.66 10.09
N LEU A 321 8.73 -9.42 10.62
CA LEU A 321 8.29 -9.29 12.01
C LEU A 321 9.40 -9.64 13.01
N LEU A 322 10.12 -10.72 12.77
CA LEU A 322 11.25 -11.12 13.61
C LEU A 322 12.39 -10.09 13.52
N SER A 323 12.67 -9.57 12.32
CA SER A 323 13.66 -8.51 12.14
C SER A 323 13.25 -7.22 12.83
N VAL A 324 11.99 -6.82 12.76
CA VAL A 324 11.47 -5.64 13.49
C VAL A 324 11.59 -5.82 14.99
N ALA A 325 11.33 -7.01 15.52
CA ALA A 325 11.45 -7.27 16.97
C ALA A 325 12.89 -7.06 17.51
N ILE A 326 13.90 -7.40 16.71
CA ILE A 326 15.31 -7.31 17.14
C ILE A 326 15.97 -6.02 16.61
N LEU A 327 15.82 -5.75 15.32
CA LEU A 327 16.51 -4.64 14.66
C LEU A 327 15.69 -3.35 14.62
N GLY A 328 14.41 -3.37 15.00
CA GLY A 328 13.52 -2.21 14.82
C GLY A 328 13.94 -0.98 15.62
N ARG A 329 14.36 -1.14 16.88
CA ARG A 329 14.86 -0.03 17.69
C ARG A 329 16.23 0.47 17.21
N PRO A 330 17.27 -0.38 17.00
CA PRO A 330 18.51 0.04 16.34
C PRO A 330 18.29 0.73 15.00
N PHE A 331 17.40 0.18 14.19
CA PHE A 331 17.03 0.77 12.91
C PHE A 331 16.49 2.20 13.03
N LEU A 332 15.48 2.43 13.87
CA LEU A 332 14.92 3.77 14.10
C LEU A 332 15.94 4.75 14.66
N SER A 333 16.83 4.28 15.56
CA SER A 333 17.90 5.08 16.14
C SER A 333 18.92 5.53 15.09
N LEU A 334 19.32 4.65 14.18
CA LEU A 334 20.23 4.96 13.07
C LEU A 334 19.56 5.82 11.99
N TRP A 335 18.28 5.57 11.74
CA TRP A 335 17.54 6.22 10.65
C TRP A 335 17.12 7.65 11.00
N ILE A 336 16.69 7.89 12.23
CA ILE A 336 16.26 9.21 12.72
C ILE A 336 17.16 9.64 13.88
N ASP A 337 16.90 9.12 15.08
CA ASP A 337 17.73 9.27 16.30
C ASP A 337 17.22 8.37 17.44
N ALA A 338 17.98 8.29 18.54
CA ALA A 338 17.66 7.42 19.68
C ALA A 338 16.38 7.84 20.41
N ALA A 339 16.12 9.15 20.56
CA ALA A 339 14.93 9.66 21.23
C ALA A 339 13.65 9.31 20.45
N PHE A 340 13.71 9.40 19.12
CA PHE A 340 12.64 8.96 18.24
C PHE A 340 12.42 7.44 18.34
N ALA A 341 13.50 6.66 18.36
CA ALA A 341 13.42 5.21 18.48
C ALA A 341 12.71 4.78 19.77
N ASP A 342 13.03 5.39 20.90
CA ASP A 342 12.45 5.06 22.20
C ASP A 342 10.93 5.32 22.24
N ARG A 343 10.47 6.37 21.59
CA ARG A 343 9.05 6.74 21.55
C ARG A 343 8.25 5.98 20.48
N SER A 344 8.92 5.55 19.40
CA SER A 344 8.25 5.02 18.21
C SER A 344 8.35 3.51 18.05
N PHE A 345 9.28 2.84 18.74
CA PHE A 345 9.53 1.41 18.53
C PHE A 345 8.29 0.53 18.78
N ILE A 346 7.52 0.81 19.82
CA ILE A 346 6.32 0.05 20.13
C ILE A 346 5.29 0.13 18.99
N PHE A 347 5.13 1.32 18.38
CA PHE A 347 4.24 1.50 17.25
C PHE A 347 4.75 0.78 16.01
N LEU A 348 6.08 0.74 15.80
CA LEU A 348 6.66 -0.03 14.68
C LEU A 348 6.31 -1.51 14.82
N VAL A 349 6.44 -2.09 16.01
CA VAL A 349 6.10 -3.50 16.27
C VAL A 349 4.60 -3.75 16.01
N ILE A 350 3.72 -2.94 16.61
CA ILE A 350 2.27 -3.11 16.47
C ILE A 350 1.84 -2.96 15.01
N HIS A 351 2.34 -1.94 14.31
CA HIS A 351 1.99 -1.73 12.89
C HIS A 351 2.58 -2.80 11.97
N ALA A 352 3.81 -3.27 12.23
CA ALA A 352 4.38 -4.36 11.46
C ALA A 352 3.52 -5.63 11.56
N ILE A 353 3.06 -5.99 12.78
CA ILE A 353 2.15 -7.13 12.99
C ILE A 353 0.82 -6.86 12.27
N THR A 354 0.22 -5.69 12.43
CA THR A 354 -1.05 -5.32 11.82
C THR A 354 -1.01 -5.44 10.30
N PHE A 355 -0.03 -4.79 9.67
CA PHE A 355 0.11 -4.81 8.21
C PHE A 355 0.61 -6.16 7.68
N GLY A 356 1.36 -6.91 8.48
CA GLY A 356 1.69 -8.32 8.22
C GLY A 356 0.43 -9.20 8.16
N LEU A 357 -0.48 -9.08 9.13
CA LEU A 357 -1.76 -9.78 9.12
C LEU A 357 -2.66 -9.35 7.95
N ILE A 358 -2.69 -8.06 7.61
CA ILE A 358 -3.40 -7.56 6.41
C ILE A 358 -2.81 -8.19 5.15
N ALA A 359 -1.49 -8.36 5.08
CA ALA A 359 -0.82 -8.97 3.92
C ALA A 359 -1.24 -10.43 3.69
N LEU A 360 -1.63 -11.19 4.72
CA LEU A 360 -2.15 -12.55 4.57
C LEU A 360 -3.44 -12.60 3.76
N TRP A 361 -4.24 -11.51 3.76
CA TRP A 361 -5.47 -11.41 3.00
C TRP A 361 -5.28 -11.09 1.51
N ILE A 362 -4.08 -10.68 1.05
CA ILE A 362 -3.83 -10.32 -0.36
C ILE A 362 -4.23 -11.46 -1.29
N ASN A 363 -3.83 -12.69 -0.97
CA ASN A 363 -4.15 -13.86 -1.78
C ASN A 363 -5.63 -14.21 -1.73
N GLY A 364 -6.26 -14.05 -0.55
CA GLY A 364 -7.70 -14.25 -0.37
C GLY A 364 -8.51 -13.24 -1.18
N TRP A 365 -8.13 -11.97 -1.18
CA TRP A 365 -8.80 -10.94 -1.99
C TRP A 365 -8.64 -11.19 -3.48
N SER A 366 -7.42 -11.51 -3.94
CA SER A 366 -7.16 -11.84 -5.35
C SER A 366 -8.01 -13.03 -5.80
N LEU A 367 -8.16 -14.04 -4.95
CA LEU A 367 -8.99 -15.22 -5.23
C LEU A 367 -10.48 -14.87 -5.22
N ALA A 368 -10.97 -14.09 -4.26
CA ALA A 368 -12.37 -13.67 -4.20
C ALA A 368 -12.76 -12.79 -5.40
N GLU A 369 -11.88 -11.88 -5.81
CA GLU A 369 -12.08 -11.05 -7.01
C GLU A 369 -12.07 -11.89 -8.29
N GLY A 370 -11.13 -12.84 -8.44
CA GLY A 370 -11.06 -13.77 -9.57
C GLY A 370 -12.31 -14.65 -9.69
N LEU A 371 -12.83 -15.12 -8.55
CA LEU A 371 -14.09 -15.86 -8.47
C LEU A 371 -15.35 -14.99 -8.57
N ARG A 372 -15.22 -13.71 -8.90
CA ARG A 372 -16.30 -12.71 -9.02
C ARG A 372 -17.14 -12.54 -7.74
N GLN A 373 -16.53 -12.71 -6.57
CA GLN A 373 -17.17 -12.53 -5.26
C GLN A 373 -16.51 -11.45 -4.39
N PRO A 374 -16.38 -10.20 -4.85
CA PRO A 374 -15.71 -9.11 -4.12
C PRO A 374 -16.46 -8.73 -2.82
N ARG A 375 -17.72 -9.14 -2.65
CA ARG A 375 -18.51 -8.92 -1.42
C ARG A 375 -17.86 -9.50 -0.17
N PHE A 376 -17.03 -10.54 -0.33
CA PHE A 376 -16.30 -11.11 0.79
C PHE A 376 -15.26 -10.12 1.34
N ALA A 377 -14.57 -9.38 0.48
CA ALA A 377 -13.65 -8.33 0.91
C ALA A 377 -14.37 -7.21 1.69
N VAL A 378 -15.58 -6.81 1.24
CA VAL A 378 -16.43 -5.86 1.97
C VAL A 378 -16.72 -6.35 3.39
N PHE A 379 -17.11 -7.62 3.53
CA PHE A 379 -17.45 -8.21 4.82
C PHE A 379 -16.26 -8.25 5.79
N VAL A 380 -15.09 -8.68 5.33
CA VAL A 380 -13.85 -8.71 6.13
C VAL A 380 -13.46 -7.30 6.56
N THR A 381 -13.44 -6.33 5.63
CA THR A 381 -13.04 -4.96 5.94
C THR A 381 -14.05 -4.26 6.87
N ALA A 382 -15.34 -4.57 6.73
CA ALA A 382 -16.37 -4.07 7.65
C ALA A 382 -16.16 -4.59 9.07
N ILE A 383 -15.81 -5.86 9.26
CA ILE A 383 -15.49 -6.41 10.58
C ILE A 383 -14.29 -5.69 11.19
N TRP A 384 -13.22 -5.43 10.40
CA TRP A 384 -12.08 -4.65 10.90
C TRP A 384 -12.53 -3.32 11.47
N SER A 385 -13.37 -2.58 10.75
CA SER A 385 -13.81 -1.24 11.15
C SER A 385 -14.78 -1.29 12.33
N ILE A 386 -15.72 -2.24 12.33
CA ILE A 386 -16.71 -2.41 13.43
C ILE A 386 -16.02 -2.77 14.75
N VAL A 387 -14.93 -3.52 14.71
CA VAL A 387 -14.16 -3.86 15.91
C VAL A 387 -13.18 -2.74 16.27
N ALA A 388 -12.42 -2.24 15.30
CA ALA A 388 -11.35 -1.29 15.59
C ALA A 388 -11.87 0.09 16.03
N ILE A 389 -12.89 0.65 15.38
CA ILE A 389 -13.35 2.02 15.65
C ILE A 389 -13.84 2.20 17.11
N PRO A 390 -14.72 1.34 17.64
CA PRO A 390 -15.15 1.48 19.05
C PRO A 390 -13.99 1.29 20.04
N LEU A 391 -13.07 0.36 19.75
CA LEU A 391 -11.88 0.14 20.59
C LEU A 391 -10.92 1.33 20.53
N MET A 392 -10.76 2.01 19.39
CA MET A 392 -9.98 3.24 19.27
C MET A 392 -10.58 4.37 20.12
N PHE A 393 -11.91 4.51 20.11
CA PHE A 393 -12.58 5.47 21.01
C PHE A 393 -12.34 5.13 22.48
N ALA A 394 -12.47 3.88 22.87
CA ALA A 394 -12.22 3.46 24.25
C ALA A 394 -10.75 3.69 24.65
N ALA A 395 -9.80 3.43 23.74
CA ALA A 395 -8.39 3.68 23.98
C ALA A 395 -8.06 5.17 24.09
N ALA A 396 -8.72 6.02 23.28
CA ALA A 396 -8.60 7.48 23.35
C ALA A 396 -9.12 8.02 24.68
N LEU A 397 -10.29 7.55 25.13
CA LEU A 397 -10.83 7.91 26.45
C LEU A 397 -9.94 7.45 27.62
N GLY A 398 -9.17 6.38 27.42
CA GLY A 398 -8.18 5.86 28.38
C GLY A 398 -6.78 6.48 28.24
N ASP A 399 -6.62 7.56 27.47
CA ASP A 399 -5.37 8.28 27.22
C ASP A 399 -4.22 7.36 26.75
N SER A 400 -4.52 6.39 25.84
CA SER A 400 -3.58 5.41 25.38
C SER A 400 -3.37 5.42 23.86
N VAL A 401 -2.30 6.08 23.40
CA VAL A 401 -1.90 6.04 21.97
C VAL A 401 -1.59 4.62 21.53
N ALA A 402 -0.92 3.82 22.34
CA ALA A 402 -0.66 2.42 22.05
C ALA A 402 -1.96 1.60 21.97
N GLY A 403 -2.95 1.93 22.78
CA GLY A 403 -4.28 1.37 22.73
C GLY A 403 -4.96 1.60 21.38
N VAL A 404 -4.79 2.77 20.75
CA VAL A 404 -5.31 3.04 19.40
C VAL A 404 -4.67 2.11 18.37
N ALA A 405 -3.35 1.94 18.42
CA ALA A 405 -2.64 1.00 17.53
C ALA A 405 -3.08 -0.45 17.74
N LEU A 406 -3.20 -0.88 19.00
CA LEU A 406 -3.70 -2.21 19.36
C LEU A 406 -5.15 -2.44 18.92
N SER A 407 -5.99 -1.42 18.96
CA SER A 407 -7.38 -1.50 18.49
C SER A 407 -7.46 -1.88 17.02
N ARG A 408 -6.60 -1.30 16.19
CA ARG A 408 -6.48 -1.69 14.78
C ARG A 408 -5.97 -3.12 14.64
N LEU A 409 -4.93 -3.48 15.37
CA LEU A 409 -4.39 -4.85 15.37
C LEU A 409 -5.48 -5.87 15.73
N LEU A 410 -6.25 -5.61 16.79
CA LEU A 410 -7.35 -6.49 17.21
C LEU A 410 -8.43 -6.59 16.14
N GLY A 411 -8.83 -5.46 15.52
CA GLY A 411 -9.79 -5.46 14.42
C GLY A 411 -9.37 -6.38 13.27
N VAL A 412 -8.10 -6.35 12.89
CA VAL A 412 -7.55 -7.24 11.86
C VAL A 412 -7.43 -8.68 12.37
N ALA A 413 -6.92 -8.89 13.58
CA ALA A 413 -6.66 -10.21 14.15
C ALA A 413 -7.93 -11.06 14.28
N VAL A 414 -9.07 -10.45 14.63
CA VAL A 414 -10.38 -11.14 14.70
C VAL A 414 -10.77 -11.78 13.37
N THR A 415 -10.28 -11.29 12.25
CA THR A 415 -10.59 -11.87 10.94
C THR A 415 -9.63 -12.99 10.49
N VAL A 416 -8.53 -13.21 11.20
CA VAL A 416 -7.56 -14.27 10.83
C VAL A 416 -8.21 -15.67 10.78
N PRO A 417 -9.06 -16.08 11.73
CA PRO A 417 -9.77 -17.37 11.64
C PRO A 417 -10.68 -17.48 10.41
N MET A 418 -11.13 -16.35 9.87
CA MET A 418 -11.99 -16.36 8.67
C MET A 418 -11.23 -16.81 7.41
N ILE A 419 -9.89 -16.81 7.43
CA ILE A 419 -9.08 -17.39 6.35
C ILE A 419 -9.45 -18.85 6.12
N PHE A 420 -9.66 -19.65 7.19
CA PHE A 420 -10.04 -21.04 7.10
C PHE A 420 -11.48 -21.24 6.59
N TYR A 421 -12.39 -20.34 6.98
CA TYR A 421 -13.74 -20.31 6.42
C TYR A 421 -13.70 -19.99 4.91
N PHE A 422 -12.87 -19.00 4.53
CA PHE A 422 -12.64 -18.61 3.15
C PHE A 422 -12.10 -19.80 2.32
N GLU A 423 -11.06 -20.46 2.80
CA GLU A 423 -10.47 -21.64 2.13
C GLU A 423 -11.50 -22.76 1.94
N LYS A 424 -12.26 -23.10 3.01
CA LYS A 424 -13.30 -24.11 2.92
C LYS A 424 -14.38 -23.75 1.89
N ARG A 425 -14.79 -22.49 1.85
CA ARG A 425 -15.82 -22.00 0.94
C ARG A 425 -15.37 -21.96 -0.52
N PHE A 426 -14.19 -21.43 -0.79
CA PHE A 426 -13.72 -21.16 -2.16
C PHE A 426 -12.81 -22.27 -2.72
N LEU A 427 -11.99 -22.88 -1.88
CA LEU A 427 -11.12 -23.99 -2.26
C LEU A 427 -11.72 -25.37 -1.95
N GLY A 428 -12.78 -25.42 -1.14
CA GLY A 428 -13.47 -26.65 -0.73
C GLY A 428 -12.79 -27.42 0.40
N CYS A 429 -11.66 -26.93 0.90
CA CYS A 429 -10.96 -27.52 2.04
C CYS A 429 -10.24 -26.43 2.83
N ALA A 430 -10.19 -26.56 4.14
CA ALA A 430 -9.35 -25.72 4.98
C ALA A 430 -7.93 -26.30 5.05
N LEU A 431 -6.92 -25.47 4.81
CA LEU A 431 -5.54 -25.91 4.62
C LEU A 431 -4.74 -25.93 5.94
N TRP A 432 -5.33 -26.47 7.05
CA TRP A 432 -4.72 -26.47 8.38
C TRP A 432 -3.29 -27.03 8.42
N ARG A 433 -3.09 -28.18 7.79
CA ARG A 433 -1.76 -28.81 7.75
C ARG A 433 -0.75 -27.94 7.06
N PHE A 434 -1.15 -27.29 5.97
CA PHE A 434 -0.29 -26.35 5.24
C PHE A 434 0.13 -25.18 6.14
N TRP A 435 -0.82 -24.56 6.86
CA TRP A 435 -0.55 -23.43 7.75
C TRP A 435 0.36 -23.84 8.90
N ILE A 436 0.07 -24.93 9.62
CA ILE A 436 0.88 -25.40 10.75
C ILE A 436 2.30 -25.74 10.30
N LEU A 437 2.45 -26.52 9.23
CA LEU A 437 3.76 -26.92 8.72
C LEU A 437 4.57 -25.74 8.17
N SER A 438 3.91 -24.78 7.51
CA SER A 438 4.59 -23.59 7.00
C SER A 438 5.04 -22.69 8.14
N LEU A 439 4.18 -22.40 9.10
CA LEU A 439 4.51 -21.55 10.24
C LEU A 439 5.58 -22.18 11.14
N SER A 440 5.51 -23.49 11.43
CA SER A 440 6.54 -24.13 12.25
C SER A 440 7.94 -24.05 11.63
N LYS A 441 8.05 -24.30 10.32
CA LYS A 441 9.32 -24.19 9.58
C LYS A 441 9.83 -22.76 9.53
N LEU A 442 8.94 -21.79 9.31
CA LEU A 442 9.27 -20.38 9.27
C LEU A 442 9.69 -19.85 10.65
N ILE A 443 9.03 -20.27 11.72
CA ILE A 443 9.40 -19.89 13.10
C ILE A 443 10.77 -20.47 13.46
N LEU A 444 11.08 -21.72 13.09
CA LEU A 444 12.39 -22.32 13.34
C LEU A 444 13.50 -21.60 12.58
N ALA A 445 13.34 -21.38 11.27
CA ALA A 445 14.32 -20.66 10.46
C ALA A 445 14.44 -19.20 10.89
N GLY A 446 13.32 -18.56 11.21
CA GLY A 446 13.25 -17.19 11.67
C GLY A 446 13.83 -17.01 13.07
N GLY A 447 13.62 -17.96 13.98
CA GLY A 447 14.23 -17.96 15.32
C GLY A 447 15.76 -18.06 15.25
N ALA A 448 16.31 -18.90 14.37
CA ALA A 448 17.75 -18.95 14.11
C ALA A 448 18.27 -17.62 13.54
N ALA A 449 17.57 -17.02 12.60
CA ALA A 449 17.91 -15.71 12.04
C ALA A 449 17.85 -14.60 13.11
N ALA A 450 16.81 -14.58 13.95
CA ALA A 450 16.67 -13.63 15.06
C ALA A 450 17.78 -13.78 16.10
N ALA A 451 18.18 -15.01 16.42
CA ALA A 451 19.33 -15.25 17.30
C ALA A 451 20.63 -14.67 16.71
N VAL A 452 20.88 -14.83 15.41
CA VAL A 452 22.02 -14.22 14.74
C VAL A 452 21.94 -12.69 14.77
N GLN A 453 20.76 -12.11 14.52
CA GLN A 453 20.56 -10.65 14.63
C GLN A 453 20.93 -10.15 16.03
N TYR A 454 20.41 -10.80 17.05
CA TYR A 454 20.64 -10.44 18.44
C TYR A 454 22.13 -10.51 18.80
N LEU A 455 22.80 -11.63 18.47
CA LEU A 455 24.20 -11.84 18.76
C LEU A 455 25.11 -10.83 18.07
N VAL A 456 24.83 -10.51 16.79
CA VAL A 456 25.65 -9.56 16.03
C VAL A 456 25.45 -8.13 16.55
N VAL A 457 24.21 -7.72 16.80
CA VAL A 457 23.94 -6.34 17.28
C VAL A 457 24.57 -6.07 18.65
N HIS A 458 24.55 -7.06 19.56
CA HIS A 458 25.01 -6.86 20.93
C HIS A 458 26.44 -7.35 21.20
N GLY A 459 26.97 -8.22 20.34
CA GLY A 459 28.27 -8.88 20.59
C GLY A 459 29.40 -8.49 19.62
N ALA A 460 29.10 -7.93 18.45
CA ALA A 460 30.13 -7.59 17.49
C ALA A 460 30.85 -6.28 17.83
N PRO A 461 32.18 -6.22 17.68
CA PRO A 461 32.99 -5.08 18.13
C PRO A 461 33.07 -3.93 17.11
N PHE A 462 32.09 -3.79 16.22
CA PHE A 462 32.08 -2.76 15.20
C PHE A 462 31.15 -1.60 15.55
N SER A 463 31.07 -0.58 14.67
CA SER A 463 30.11 0.51 14.82
C SER A 463 28.66 0.02 14.69
N ASP A 464 27.71 0.75 15.27
CA ASP A 464 26.27 0.40 15.23
C ASP A 464 25.76 0.19 13.81
N VAL A 465 26.20 1.02 12.85
CA VAL A 465 25.84 0.88 11.43
C VAL A 465 26.35 -0.44 10.85
N VAL A 466 27.62 -0.77 11.13
CA VAL A 466 28.23 -2.02 10.63
C VAL A 466 27.57 -3.23 11.28
N ASN A 467 27.34 -3.19 12.59
CA ASN A 467 26.65 -4.25 13.31
C ASN A 467 25.24 -4.47 12.77
N PHE A 468 24.50 -3.38 12.50
CA PHE A 468 23.16 -3.44 11.89
C PHE A 468 23.18 -4.10 10.51
N LEU A 469 24.08 -3.66 9.62
CA LEU A 469 24.20 -4.20 8.26
C LEU A 469 24.62 -5.68 8.27
N LEU A 470 25.60 -6.04 9.12
CA LEU A 470 26.05 -7.42 9.29
C LEU A 470 24.91 -8.30 9.84
N ALA A 471 24.18 -7.82 10.85
CA ALA A 471 23.06 -8.54 11.43
C ALA A 471 21.96 -8.79 10.38
N ALA A 472 21.61 -7.78 9.59
CA ALA A 472 20.61 -7.90 8.53
C ALA A 472 21.06 -8.89 7.44
N ALA A 473 22.30 -8.78 6.96
CA ALA A 473 22.83 -9.66 5.91
C ALA A 473 22.99 -11.12 6.40
N ALA A 474 23.63 -11.33 7.53
CA ALA A 474 23.87 -12.66 8.10
C ALA A 474 22.56 -13.38 8.43
N SER A 475 21.59 -12.66 9.02
CA SER A 475 20.28 -13.24 9.32
C SER A 475 19.50 -13.62 8.08
N GLY A 476 19.55 -12.83 7.01
CA GLY A 476 18.95 -13.16 5.71
C GLY A 476 19.50 -14.47 5.15
N ILE A 477 20.83 -14.65 5.22
CA ILE A 477 21.49 -15.89 4.77
C ILE A 477 21.07 -17.07 5.65
N VAL A 478 21.09 -16.92 6.98
CA VAL A 478 20.70 -17.97 7.93
C VAL A 478 19.23 -18.33 7.77
N PHE A 479 18.36 -17.35 7.56
CA PHE A 479 16.93 -17.58 7.31
C PHE A 479 16.71 -18.42 6.05
N LEU A 480 17.31 -18.02 4.92
CA LEU A 480 17.19 -18.76 3.67
C LEU A 480 17.78 -20.17 3.77
N ALA A 481 18.95 -20.31 4.38
CA ALA A 481 19.56 -21.62 4.63
C ALA A 481 18.67 -22.50 5.54
N GLY A 482 18.11 -21.93 6.58
CA GLY A 482 17.15 -22.59 7.48
C GLY A 482 15.89 -23.05 6.76
N LEU A 483 15.33 -22.24 5.86
CA LEU A 483 14.17 -22.62 5.04
C LEU A 483 14.48 -23.81 4.11
N ILE A 484 15.67 -23.81 3.50
CA ILE A 484 16.12 -24.92 2.65
C ILE A 484 16.34 -26.19 3.48
N ALA A 485 17.00 -26.09 4.63
CA ALA A 485 17.26 -27.20 5.54
C ALA A 485 15.96 -27.79 6.13
N ALA A 486 14.98 -26.93 6.49
CA ALA A 486 13.67 -27.36 6.96
C ALA A 486 12.77 -27.96 5.86
N GLY A 487 13.23 -28.02 4.60
CA GLY A 487 12.42 -28.48 3.47
C GLY A 487 11.17 -27.63 3.25
N PHE A 488 11.27 -26.32 3.52
CA PHE A 488 10.22 -25.35 3.22
C PHE A 488 10.19 -25.03 1.72
N VAL A 489 11.36 -24.90 1.10
CA VAL A 489 11.53 -24.74 -0.33
C VAL A 489 11.62 -26.12 -0.97
N ASP A 490 10.64 -26.46 -1.80
CA ASP A 490 10.60 -27.79 -2.45
C ASP A 490 11.62 -27.89 -3.61
N ALA A 491 11.79 -29.12 -4.15
CA ALA A 491 12.81 -29.38 -5.18
C ALA A 491 12.51 -28.66 -6.50
N GLU A 492 11.23 -28.43 -6.82
CA GLU A 492 10.82 -27.68 -8.01
C GLU A 492 11.13 -26.18 -7.84
N GLU A 493 10.79 -25.62 -6.67
CA GLU A 493 11.07 -24.23 -6.34
C GLU A 493 12.58 -23.95 -6.35
N ARG A 494 13.38 -24.87 -5.81
CA ARG A 494 14.86 -24.78 -5.87
C ARG A 494 15.40 -24.79 -7.29
N ARG A 495 14.91 -25.69 -8.14
CA ARG A 495 15.33 -25.74 -9.56
C ARG A 495 14.95 -24.45 -10.27
N ALA A 496 13.75 -23.94 -10.07
CA ALA A 496 13.31 -22.69 -10.70
C ALA A 496 14.19 -21.49 -10.31
N VAL A 497 14.62 -21.39 -9.05
CA VAL A 497 15.56 -20.35 -8.59
C VAL A 497 16.95 -20.55 -9.20
N PHE A 498 17.46 -21.78 -9.23
CA PHE A 498 18.78 -22.11 -9.85
C PHE A 498 18.81 -21.79 -11.35
N ASP A 499 17.73 -22.12 -12.07
CA ASP A 499 17.62 -21.85 -13.50
C ASP A 499 17.54 -20.35 -13.82
N LEU A 500 16.95 -19.56 -12.92
CA LEU A 500 16.95 -18.09 -13.01
C LEU A 500 18.35 -17.50 -12.82
N CYS A 501 19.09 -17.95 -11.81
CA CYS A 501 20.47 -17.50 -11.55
C CYS A 501 21.48 -17.93 -12.64
N ARG A 502 21.18 -19.00 -13.38
CA ARG A 502 22.08 -19.51 -14.44
C ARG A 502 21.83 -18.86 -15.81
N ARG A 503 20.69 -18.18 -15.97
CA ARG A 503 20.25 -17.53 -17.22
C ARG A 503 20.32 -16.00 -17.18
N GLY A 504 20.63 -15.38 -16.05
CA GLY A 504 20.96 -13.97 -15.86
C GLY A 504 22.47 -13.77 -15.87
#